data_0d6b0364ab6d6cf61974105a9b0f26a2
#
_entry.id   0d6b0364ab6d6cf61974105a9b0f26a2
#
_cell.length_a   1.000
_cell.length_b   1.000
_cell.length_c   1.000
_cell.angle_alpha   90.00
_cell.angle_beta   90.00
_cell.angle_gamma   90.00
#
_symmetry.space_group_name_H-M   'P 1'
#
loop_
_entity.id
_entity.type
_entity.pdbx_description
1 polymer ?
#
loop_
_entity_poly.entity_id
_entity_poly.type
_entity_poly.pdbx_seq_one_letter_code
_entity_poly.pdbx_strand_id
1 'polypeptide(L)'
;MFTGIIESLGKITNVKVDRGNIDFTIESEISKDLKVDQSVSHNGVCLTVTKTSDNTHTVTAVKETLEKSSLTGFSVDDLINLERAMKLGERLDGHLVQGHVDGIAKCIEVSFNEGSWIYKFEFDISNEMLLIEKGSICINGVSLTVFDIIENTFKVTIIPYTYENTSFKQLKAGDMVNIEFDMIGKYLARFNK
;
A
#
# COMPACT_ATOMS: atom_id res chain seq x y z
N MET A 1 -4.84 8.42 -8.70
CA MET A 1 -5.94 7.66 -8.05
C MET A 1 -5.80 6.21 -8.44
N PHE A 2 -6.08 5.30 -7.51
CA PHE A 2 -5.95 3.85 -7.61
C PHE A 2 -7.23 3.20 -7.07
N THR A 3 -7.33 1.89 -7.20
CA THR A 3 -8.49 1.11 -6.75
C THR A 3 -8.18 0.24 -5.53
N GLY A 4 -6.89 0.02 -5.25
CA GLY A 4 -6.42 -0.94 -4.25
C GLY A 4 -6.46 -2.38 -4.73
N ILE A 5 -6.50 -2.60 -6.03
CA ILE A 5 -6.38 -3.91 -6.67
C ILE A 5 -4.99 -4.04 -7.29
N ILE A 6 -4.19 -4.94 -6.75
CA ILE A 6 -2.80 -5.10 -7.18
C ILE A 6 -2.74 -5.74 -8.56
N GLU A 7 -1.99 -5.10 -9.47
CA GLU A 7 -1.80 -5.62 -10.83
C GLU A 7 -0.59 -6.55 -10.94
N SER A 8 0.47 -6.27 -10.18
CA SER A 8 1.73 -7.02 -10.25
C SER A 8 2.51 -6.90 -8.95
N LEU A 9 3.37 -7.86 -8.69
CA LEU A 9 4.47 -7.71 -7.74
C LEU A 9 5.69 -7.16 -8.47
N GLY A 10 6.33 -6.17 -7.86
CA GLY A 10 7.62 -5.66 -8.31
C GLY A 10 8.73 -6.09 -7.37
N LYS A 11 9.91 -6.35 -7.91
CA LYS A 11 11.13 -6.64 -7.15
C LYS A 11 12.04 -5.42 -7.16
N ILE A 12 12.47 -4.96 -6.00
CA ILE A 12 13.45 -3.87 -5.89
C ILE A 12 14.82 -4.40 -6.33
N THR A 13 15.39 -3.81 -7.36
CA THR A 13 16.71 -4.19 -7.91
C THR A 13 17.83 -3.22 -7.54
N ASN A 14 17.47 -1.97 -7.19
CA ASN A 14 18.44 -0.97 -6.75
C ASN A 14 17.78 0.05 -5.82
N VAL A 15 18.53 0.49 -4.83
CA VAL A 15 18.17 1.57 -3.89
C VAL A 15 19.31 2.57 -3.87
N LYS A 16 19.05 3.82 -4.23
CA LYS A 16 20.07 4.88 -4.26
C LYS A 16 19.61 6.10 -3.47
N VAL A 17 20.36 6.44 -2.44
CA VAL A 17 20.14 7.68 -1.67
C VAL A 17 20.79 8.86 -2.39
N ASP A 18 20.03 9.94 -2.61
CA ASP A 18 20.51 11.19 -3.19
C ASP A 18 19.88 12.40 -2.48
N ARG A 19 20.71 13.16 -1.76
CA ARG A 19 20.34 14.44 -1.10
C ARG A 19 19.10 14.37 -0.22
N GLY A 20 18.89 13.25 0.49
CA GLY A 20 17.76 13.03 1.36
C GLY A 20 16.53 12.41 0.69
N ASN A 21 16.56 12.23 -0.63
CA ASN A 21 15.61 11.43 -1.37
C ASN A 21 16.14 10.00 -1.56
N ILE A 22 15.27 9.07 -1.91
CA ILE A 22 15.66 7.71 -2.29
C ILE A 22 15.06 7.38 -3.66
N ASP A 23 15.94 6.98 -4.58
CA ASP A 23 15.54 6.40 -5.86
C ASP A 23 15.45 4.88 -5.70
N PHE A 24 14.30 4.32 -6.06
CA PHE A 24 14.08 2.89 -6.15
C PHE A 24 14.00 2.49 -7.62
N THR A 25 14.74 1.45 -8.02
CA THR A 25 14.56 0.79 -9.32
C THR A 25 13.86 -0.54 -9.09
N ILE A 26 12.76 -0.75 -9.79
CA ILE A 26 11.85 -1.87 -9.61
C ILE A 26 11.75 -2.66 -10.92
N GLU A 27 11.96 -3.96 -10.86
CA GLU A 27 11.69 -4.90 -11.94
C GLU A 27 10.27 -5.43 -11.80
N SER A 28 9.47 -5.35 -12.87
CA SER A 28 8.11 -5.87 -12.89
C SER A 28 7.55 -6.05 -14.30
N GLU A 29 6.54 -6.90 -14.44
CA GLU A 29 5.86 -7.14 -15.71
C GLU A 29 5.17 -5.90 -16.27
N ILE A 30 4.69 -4.98 -15.41
CA ILE A 30 4.04 -3.74 -15.83
C ILE A 30 5.02 -2.66 -16.26
N SER A 31 6.33 -2.79 -15.95
CA SER A 31 7.34 -1.77 -16.25
C SER A 31 7.41 -1.41 -17.73
N LYS A 32 7.25 -2.39 -18.63
CA LYS A 32 7.24 -2.21 -20.09
C LYS A 32 6.11 -1.30 -20.60
N ASP A 33 5.02 -1.21 -19.86
CA ASP A 33 3.83 -0.43 -20.23
C ASP A 33 3.84 0.97 -19.60
N LEU A 34 4.83 1.27 -18.74
CA LEU A 34 4.95 2.54 -18.04
C LEU A 34 5.67 3.59 -18.90
N LYS A 35 5.31 4.84 -18.65
CA LYS A 35 5.98 6.01 -19.22
C LYS A 35 6.45 6.93 -18.10
N VAL A 36 7.52 7.68 -18.35
CA VAL A 36 7.94 8.78 -17.47
C VAL A 36 6.77 9.73 -17.23
N ASP A 37 6.67 10.27 -16.02
CA ASP A 37 5.59 11.14 -15.54
C ASP A 37 4.29 10.41 -15.13
N GLN A 38 4.19 9.10 -15.30
CA GLN A 38 3.04 8.34 -14.79
C GLN A 38 3.15 8.09 -13.29
N SER A 39 1.99 8.07 -12.63
CA SER A 39 1.87 7.67 -11.22
C SER A 39 1.64 6.17 -11.12
N VAL A 40 2.39 5.52 -10.24
CA VAL A 40 2.25 4.12 -9.87
C VAL A 40 2.24 4.02 -8.34
N SER A 41 1.37 3.20 -7.80
CA SER A 41 1.33 2.86 -6.37
C SER A 41 2.37 1.78 -6.07
N HIS A 42 3.24 2.05 -5.08
CA HIS A 42 4.29 1.14 -4.60
C HIS A 42 4.02 0.84 -3.13
N ASN A 43 3.53 -0.35 -2.82
CA ASN A 43 2.99 -0.67 -1.49
C ASN A 43 2.08 0.45 -0.94
N GLY A 44 1.15 0.96 -1.79
CA GLY A 44 0.20 2.00 -1.41
C GLY A 44 0.75 3.43 -1.48
N VAL A 45 2.02 3.64 -1.83
CA VAL A 45 2.61 4.97 -1.98
C VAL A 45 2.60 5.38 -3.45
N CYS A 46 1.93 6.48 -3.77
CA CYS A 46 1.92 7.07 -5.11
C CYS A 46 3.28 7.71 -5.39
N LEU A 47 4.01 7.17 -6.36
CA LEU A 47 5.28 7.72 -6.81
C LEU A 47 5.25 7.94 -8.31
N THR A 48 5.94 8.99 -8.77
CA THR A 48 6.06 9.31 -10.18
C THR A 48 7.23 8.57 -10.80
N VAL A 49 6.98 7.94 -11.93
CA VAL A 49 8.01 7.26 -12.74
C VAL A 49 8.97 8.29 -13.31
N THR A 50 10.26 8.15 -13.00
CA THR A 50 11.33 9.07 -13.47
C THR A 50 12.15 8.49 -14.61
N LYS A 51 12.23 7.14 -14.70
CA LYS A 51 12.92 6.40 -15.78
C LYS A 51 12.18 5.09 -16.05
N THR A 52 12.26 4.62 -17.28
CA THR A 52 11.74 3.31 -17.71
C THR A 52 12.75 2.58 -18.57
N SER A 53 12.72 1.26 -18.53
CA SER A 53 13.35 0.36 -19.49
C SER A 53 12.40 -0.83 -19.73
N ASP A 54 12.82 -1.84 -20.52
CA ASP A 54 11.94 -2.94 -20.94
C ASP A 54 11.28 -3.68 -19.78
N ASN A 55 11.99 -3.88 -18.68
CA ASN A 55 11.50 -4.65 -17.52
C ASN A 55 11.64 -3.92 -16.19
N THR A 56 12.18 -2.70 -16.18
CA THR A 56 12.34 -1.92 -14.95
C THR A 56 11.80 -0.50 -15.08
N HIS A 57 11.41 0.07 -13.95
CA HIS A 57 11.14 1.50 -13.82
C HIS A 57 11.82 2.05 -12.56
N THR A 58 12.08 3.35 -12.56
CA THR A 58 12.66 4.04 -11.39
C THR A 58 11.69 5.10 -10.91
N VAL A 59 11.57 5.23 -9.61
CA VAL A 59 10.78 6.25 -8.91
C VAL A 59 11.61 6.90 -7.82
N THR A 60 11.27 8.15 -7.46
CA THR A 60 11.96 8.90 -6.41
C THR A 60 10.99 9.18 -5.27
N ALA A 61 11.33 8.73 -4.07
CA ALA A 61 10.63 9.09 -2.84
C ALA A 61 11.33 10.28 -2.18
N VAL A 62 10.57 11.35 -1.94
CA VAL A 62 11.06 12.56 -1.27
C VAL A 62 10.97 12.40 0.26
N LYS A 63 11.68 13.24 1.00
CA LYS A 63 11.80 13.17 2.46
C LYS A 63 10.44 13.05 3.17
N GLU A 64 9.45 13.87 2.82
CA GLU A 64 8.12 13.81 3.44
C GLU A 64 7.46 12.43 3.26
N THR A 65 7.56 11.86 2.06
CA THR A 65 7.02 10.52 1.76
C THR A 65 7.74 9.45 2.58
N LEU A 66 9.05 9.57 2.71
CA LEU A 66 9.87 8.64 3.51
C LEU A 66 9.53 8.70 5.01
N GLU A 67 9.24 9.88 5.55
CA GLU A 67 8.89 10.08 6.97
C GLU A 67 7.51 9.49 7.33
N LYS A 68 6.59 9.41 6.37
CA LYS A 68 5.22 8.94 6.61
C LYS A 68 4.96 7.49 6.19
N SER A 69 5.91 6.86 5.53
CA SER A 69 5.72 5.53 4.96
C SER A 69 6.79 4.54 5.41
N SER A 70 6.56 3.27 5.12
CA SER A 70 7.54 2.20 5.38
C SER A 70 8.68 2.12 4.35
N LEU A 71 8.75 3.05 3.37
CA LEU A 71 9.71 3.01 2.26
C LEU A 71 11.18 3.06 2.72
N THR A 72 11.47 3.68 3.85
CA THR A 72 12.84 3.72 4.42
C THR A 72 13.38 2.33 4.80
N GLY A 73 12.50 1.37 5.03
CA GLY A 73 12.86 -0.03 5.32
C GLY A 73 13.09 -0.89 4.08
N PHE A 74 12.84 -0.37 2.88
CA PHE A 74 12.95 -1.14 1.64
C PHE A 74 14.40 -1.39 1.25
N SER A 75 14.67 -2.63 0.84
CA SER A 75 15.99 -3.12 0.44
C SER A 75 15.93 -3.80 -0.93
N VAL A 76 17.10 -4.00 -1.53
CA VAL A 76 17.21 -4.83 -2.74
C VAL A 76 16.69 -6.24 -2.42
N ASP A 77 16.00 -6.84 -3.39
CA ASP A 77 15.30 -8.11 -3.35
C ASP A 77 13.92 -8.10 -2.67
N ASP A 78 13.49 -7.00 -2.04
CA ASP A 78 12.13 -6.91 -1.50
C ASP A 78 11.09 -6.95 -2.62
N LEU A 79 9.96 -7.64 -2.33
CA LEU A 79 8.78 -7.68 -3.19
C LEU A 79 7.75 -6.65 -2.70
N ILE A 80 7.27 -5.84 -3.62
CA ILE A 80 6.30 -4.78 -3.36
C ILE A 80 5.07 -4.90 -4.27
N ASN A 81 3.93 -4.49 -3.76
CA ASN A 81 2.68 -4.41 -4.53
C ASN A 81 2.72 -3.22 -5.48
N LEU A 82 2.32 -3.43 -6.72
CA LEU A 82 2.25 -2.40 -7.76
C LEU A 82 0.84 -2.31 -8.34
N GLU A 83 0.39 -1.06 -8.52
CA GLU A 83 -0.85 -0.73 -9.23
C GLU A 83 -0.64 0.55 -10.03
N ARG A 84 -1.01 0.55 -11.32
CA ARG A 84 -1.02 1.75 -12.16
C ARG A 84 -2.21 2.63 -11.81
N ALA A 85 -2.09 3.93 -12.07
CA ALA A 85 -3.22 4.84 -11.91
C ALA A 85 -4.42 4.40 -12.75
N MET A 86 -5.62 4.40 -12.13
CA MET A 86 -6.87 4.02 -12.78
C MET A 86 -7.17 4.96 -13.98
N LYS A 87 -7.82 4.44 -14.98
CA LYS A 87 -8.33 5.24 -16.11
C LYS A 87 -9.78 5.65 -15.86
N LEU A 88 -10.16 6.82 -16.36
CA LEU A 88 -11.56 7.27 -16.29
C LEU A 88 -12.46 6.33 -17.09
N GLY A 89 -13.57 5.91 -16.47
CA GLY A 89 -14.55 5.01 -17.08
C GLY A 89 -14.29 3.52 -16.86
N GLU A 90 -13.20 3.15 -16.20
CA GLU A 90 -12.96 1.78 -15.75
C GLU A 90 -13.71 1.48 -14.44
N ARG A 91 -13.85 0.19 -14.11
CA ARG A 91 -14.53 -0.27 -12.89
C ARG A 91 -13.70 0.07 -11.66
N LEU A 92 -14.38 0.35 -10.56
CA LEU A 92 -13.78 0.49 -9.24
C LEU A 92 -14.06 -0.81 -8.45
N ASP A 93 -13.16 -1.80 -8.58
CA ASP A 93 -13.35 -3.11 -7.95
C ASP A 93 -12.92 -3.15 -6.46
N GLY A 94 -12.20 -2.12 -5.98
CA GLY A 94 -11.87 -1.91 -4.57
C GLY A 94 -12.58 -0.68 -4.00
N HIS A 95 -11.80 0.30 -3.54
CA HIS A 95 -12.29 1.63 -3.13
C HIS A 95 -11.38 2.73 -3.67
N LEU A 96 -11.74 4.00 -3.48
CA LEU A 96 -10.93 5.12 -3.95
C LEU A 96 -9.66 5.26 -3.10
N VAL A 97 -8.51 4.90 -3.67
CA VAL A 97 -7.19 4.99 -3.06
C VAL A 97 -6.39 6.11 -3.75
N GLN A 98 -5.84 7.02 -2.96
CA GLN A 98 -5.05 8.13 -3.49
C GLN A 98 -3.57 7.76 -3.69
N GLY A 99 -3.07 6.81 -2.89
CA GLY A 99 -1.65 6.52 -2.73
C GLY A 99 -0.98 7.52 -1.78
N HIS A 100 -1.77 8.20 -0.96
CA HIS A 100 -1.32 9.18 0.02
C HIS A 100 -1.42 8.57 1.42
N VAL A 101 -0.37 7.84 1.76
CA VAL A 101 -0.25 7.11 3.03
C VAL A 101 -0.45 8.04 4.22
N ASP A 102 -1.36 7.68 5.13
CA ASP A 102 -1.63 8.45 6.35
C ASP A 102 -0.62 8.13 7.46
N GLY A 103 -0.05 6.94 7.42
CA GLY A 103 0.94 6.46 8.37
C GLY A 103 1.27 4.99 8.17
N ILE A 104 1.91 4.42 9.18
CA ILE A 104 2.27 3.01 9.21
C ILE A 104 1.50 2.28 10.30
N ALA A 105 1.22 1.01 10.08
CA ALA A 105 0.71 0.10 11.10
C ALA A 105 1.65 -1.08 11.26
N LYS A 106 1.66 -1.67 12.45
CA LYS A 106 2.42 -2.87 12.75
C LYS A 106 1.53 -4.10 12.61
N CYS A 107 1.93 -5.08 11.82
CA CYS A 107 1.32 -6.40 11.85
C CYS A 107 1.68 -7.06 13.18
N ILE A 108 0.70 -7.34 14.04
CA ILE A 108 0.96 -7.93 15.37
C ILE A 108 0.58 -9.42 15.44
N GLU A 109 -0.26 -9.90 14.53
CA GLU A 109 -0.68 -11.29 14.47
C GLU A 109 -1.03 -11.70 13.05
N VAL A 110 -0.68 -12.93 12.67
CA VAL A 110 -1.11 -13.58 11.44
C VAL A 110 -1.60 -14.97 11.80
N SER A 111 -2.82 -15.31 11.46
CA SER A 111 -3.39 -16.64 11.70
C SER A 111 -4.11 -17.16 10.44
N PHE A 112 -3.99 -18.48 10.21
CA PHE A 112 -4.73 -19.17 9.16
C PHE A 112 -6.02 -19.72 9.72
N ASN A 113 -7.15 -19.43 9.08
CA ASN A 113 -8.46 -19.87 9.50
C ASN A 113 -9.31 -20.34 8.30
N GLU A 114 -9.57 -21.63 8.22
CA GLU A 114 -10.49 -22.26 7.26
C GLU A 114 -10.38 -21.77 5.81
N GLY A 115 -9.14 -21.70 5.29
CA GLY A 115 -8.90 -21.31 3.87
C GLY A 115 -8.69 -19.83 3.64
N SER A 116 -8.54 -19.03 4.69
CA SER A 116 -8.18 -17.61 4.61
C SER A 116 -7.17 -17.25 5.71
N TRP A 117 -6.52 -16.09 5.58
CA TRP A 117 -5.59 -15.57 6.57
C TRP A 117 -6.21 -14.36 7.25
N ILE A 118 -6.11 -14.31 8.58
CA ILE A 118 -6.50 -13.15 9.38
C ILE A 118 -5.23 -12.46 9.82
N TYR A 119 -5.14 -11.17 9.51
CA TYR A 119 -4.07 -10.28 9.95
C TYR A 119 -4.62 -9.28 10.93
N LYS A 120 -3.91 -9.09 12.07
CA LYS A 120 -4.20 -8.06 13.05
C LYS A 120 -3.14 -6.98 13.00
N PHE A 121 -3.57 -5.74 12.93
CA PHE A 121 -2.71 -4.58 12.87
C PHE A 121 -2.91 -3.66 14.05
N GLU A 122 -1.83 -3.02 14.49
CA GLU A 122 -1.82 -1.94 15.48
C GLU A 122 -1.39 -0.64 14.79
N PHE A 123 -2.11 0.46 15.03
CA PHE A 123 -1.88 1.75 14.41
C PHE A 123 -1.92 2.89 15.43
N ASP A 124 -1.58 4.13 15.01
CA ASP A 124 -1.63 5.30 15.89
C ASP A 124 -3.09 5.65 16.22
N ILE A 125 -3.44 5.63 17.49
CA ILE A 125 -4.79 5.88 18.02
C ILE A 125 -5.36 7.27 17.65
N SER A 126 -4.51 8.24 17.30
CA SER A 126 -4.96 9.54 16.80
C SER A 126 -5.85 9.45 15.56
N ASN A 127 -5.82 8.33 14.85
CA ASN A 127 -6.58 8.03 13.64
C ASN A 127 -7.78 7.08 13.87
N GLU A 128 -8.10 6.73 15.11
CA GLU A 128 -9.18 5.78 15.45
C GLU A 128 -10.53 6.12 14.78
N MET A 129 -10.89 7.39 14.75
CA MET A 129 -12.16 7.86 14.18
C MET A 129 -12.28 7.67 12.65
N LEU A 130 -11.22 7.27 11.96
CA LEU A 130 -11.22 7.05 10.51
C LEU A 130 -11.54 5.60 10.13
N LEU A 131 -11.61 4.69 11.11
CA LEU A 131 -12.01 3.30 10.90
C LEU A 131 -13.45 3.07 11.35
N ILE A 132 -14.17 2.32 10.54
CA ILE A 132 -15.51 1.84 10.89
C ILE A 132 -15.59 0.34 10.64
N GLU A 133 -16.37 -0.36 11.44
CA GLU A 133 -16.63 -1.79 11.26
C GLU A 133 -17.22 -2.04 9.86
N LYS A 134 -16.64 -3.00 9.11
CA LYS A 134 -16.93 -3.28 7.70
C LYS A 134 -16.60 -2.15 6.72
N GLY A 135 -15.86 -1.14 7.15
CA GLY A 135 -15.33 -0.10 6.25
C GLY A 135 -14.13 -0.57 5.43
N SER A 136 -13.72 0.27 4.50
CA SER A 136 -12.54 0.03 3.65
C SER A 136 -11.29 0.63 4.29
N ILE A 137 -10.17 -0.04 4.08
CA ILE A 137 -8.81 0.46 4.36
C ILE A 137 -7.88 -0.03 3.25
N CYS A 138 -6.88 0.78 2.92
CA CYS A 138 -5.81 0.37 2.02
C CYS A 138 -4.56 0.02 2.85
N ILE A 139 -4.07 -1.23 2.72
CA ILE A 139 -2.86 -1.71 3.40
C ILE A 139 -1.85 -2.16 2.36
N ASN A 140 -0.67 -1.55 2.35
CA ASN A 140 0.35 -1.78 1.31
C ASN A 140 -0.26 -1.76 -0.12
N GLY A 141 -1.19 -0.84 -0.37
CA GLY A 141 -1.86 -0.70 -1.66
C GLY A 141 -3.04 -1.64 -1.89
N VAL A 142 -3.33 -2.57 -0.99
CA VAL A 142 -4.44 -3.52 -1.12
C VAL A 142 -5.70 -2.98 -0.45
N SER A 143 -6.81 -2.91 -1.19
CA SER A 143 -8.14 -2.57 -0.67
C SER A 143 -8.70 -3.74 0.15
N LEU A 144 -9.00 -3.51 1.42
CA LEU A 144 -9.43 -4.54 2.36
C LEU A 144 -10.61 -4.05 3.22
N THR A 145 -11.36 -5.00 3.75
CA THR A 145 -12.46 -4.73 4.67
C THR A 145 -12.00 -4.91 6.12
N VAL A 146 -12.22 -3.88 6.92
CA VAL A 146 -11.91 -3.86 8.36
C VAL A 146 -12.96 -4.59 9.17
N PHE A 147 -12.53 -5.30 10.20
CA PHE A 147 -13.42 -5.85 11.23
C PHE A 147 -12.68 -5.99 12.57
N ASP A 148 -13.42 -6.23 13.64
CA ASP A 148 -12.90 -6.43 15.01
C ASP A 148 -11.99 -5.29 15.44
N ILE A 149 -12.54 -4.05 15.36
CA ILE A 149 -11.84 -2.84 15.80
C ILE A 149 -11.87 -2.78 17.32
N ILE A 150 -10.72 -2.81 17.95
CA ILE A 150 -10.57 -2.71 19.41
C ILE A 150 -9.46 -1.71 19.71
N GLU A 151 -9.80 -0.55 20.26
CA GLU A 151 -8.86 0.54 20.55
C GLU A 151 -8.04 0.91 19.30
N ASN A 152 -6.72 0.73 19.34
CA ASN A 152 -5.80 1.00 18.25
C ASN A 152 -5.47 -0.23 17.39
N THR A 153 -6.31 -1.27 17.44
CA THR A 153 -6.12 -2.47 16.64
C THR A 153 -7.33 -2.78 15.77
N PHE A 154 -7.10 -3.39 14.63
CA PHE A 154 -8.14 -3.90 13.75
C PHE A 154 -7.67 -5.19 13.06
N LYS A 155 -8.61 -5.91 12.49
CA LYS A 155 -8.33 -7.10 11.70
C LYS A 155 -8.80 -6.94 10.25
N VAL A 156 -8.15 -7.69 9.35
CA VAL A 156 -8.59 -7.92 7.98
C VAL A 156 -8.48 -9.39 7.64
N THR A 157 -9.32 -9.85 6.72
CA THR A 157 -9.23 -11.22 6.19
C THR A 157 -8.70 -11.18 4.76
N ILE A 158 -7.69 -12.01 4.49
CA ILE A 158 -7.07 -12.15 3.18
C ILE A 158 -7.51 -13.48 2.57
N ILE A 159 -8.17 -13.42 1.41
CA ILE A 159 -8.58 -14.59 0.63
C ILE A 159 -7.38 -15.20 -0.10
N PRO A 160 -7.41 -16.48 -0.52
CA PRO A 160 -6.29 -17.14 -1.17
C PRO A 160 -5.74 -16.37 -2.37
N TYR A 161 -6.61 -15.86 -3.23
CA TYR A 161 -6.18 -15.09 -4.40
C TYR A 161 -5.33 -13.86 -4.03
N THR A 162 -5.76 -13.07 -3.05
CA THR A 162 -5.02 -11.90 -2.57
C THR A 162 -3.72 -12.29 -1.90
N TYR A 163 -3.73 -13.36 -1.11
CA TYR A 163 -2.52 -13.89 -0.48
C TYR A 163 -1.45 -14.26 -1.50
N GLU A 164 -1.82 -15.02 -2.53
CA GLU A 164 -0.88 -15.49 -3.55
C GLU A 164 -0.34 -14.38 -4.45
N ASN A 165 -1.15 -13.35 -4.74
CA ASN A 165 -0.86 -12.32 -5.73
C ASN A 165 -0.38 -10.98 -5.14
N THR A 166 -0.16 -10.90 -3.83
CA THR A 166 0.33 -9.68 -3.17
C THR A 166 1.48 -9.98 -2.21
N SER A 167 2.10 -8.91 -1.69
CA SER A 167 3.15 -9.02 -0.66
C SER A 167 2.63 -9.58 0.67
N PHE A 168 1.32 -9.77 0.86
CA PHE A 168 0.75 -10.37 2.08
C PHE A 168 1.29 -11.76 2.37
N LYS A 169 1.66 -12.56 1.35
CA LYS A 169 2.26 -13.89 1.55
C LYS A 169 3.59 -13.87 2.32
N GLN A 170 4.29 -12.75 2.31
CA GLN A 170 5.57 -12.58 3.01
C GLN A 170 5.42 -11.85 4.36
N LEU A 171 4.27 -11.19 4.56
CA LEU A 171 4.00 -10.37 5.74
C LEU A 171 3.85 -11.24 6.99
N LYS A 172 4.57 -10.90 8.04
CA LYS A 172 4.59 -11.61 9.33
C LYS A 172 4.43 -10.65 10.51
N ALA A 173 4.15 -11.20 11.67
CA ALA A 173 4.11 -10.43 12.90
C ALA A 173 5.46 -9.72 13.16
N GLY A 174 5.38 -8.42 13.44
CA GLY A 174 6.52 -7.52 13.61
C GLY A 174 6.74 -6.58 12.43
N ASP A 175 6.25 -6.92 11.24
CA ASP A 175 6.47 -6.10 10.04
C ASP A 175 5.61 -4.83 10.05
N MET A 176 6.14 -3.77 9.44
CA MET A 176 5.46 -2.49 9.28
C MET A 176 4.81 -2.41 7.89
N VAL A 177 3.60 -1.89 7.82
CA VAL A 177 2.84 -1.71 6.57
C VAL A 177 2.40 -0.26 6.41
N ASN A 178 2.26 0.19 5.18
CA ASN A 178 1.64 1.46 4.86
C ASN A 178 0.12 1.35 5.00
N ILE A 179 -0.50 2.33 5.63
CA ILE A 179 -1.97 2.43 5.70
C ILE A 179 -2.46 3.75 5.12
N GLU A 180 -3.54 3.67 4.35
CA GLU A 180 -4.32 4.82 3.90
C GLU A 180 -5.78 4.57 4.26
N PHE A 181 -6.38 5.47 5.03
CA PHE A 181 -7.79 5.43 5.39
C PHE A 181 -8.66 5.84 4.20
N ASP A 182 -9.88 5.33 4.16
CA ASP A 182 -10.84 5.73 3.13
C ASP A 182 -11.03 7.25 3.14
N MET A 183 -10.81 7.88 1.99
CA MET A 183 -10.89 9.32 1.84
C MET A 183 -12.28 9.88 2.20
N ILE A 184 -13.35 9.11 2.02
CA ILE A 184 -14.70 9.50 2.40
C ILE A 184 -14.76 9.72 3.92
N GLY A 185 -14.18 8.80 4.71
CA GLY A 185 -14.09 8.93 6.15
C GLY A 185 -13.29 10.18 6.58
N LYS A 186 -12.17 10.46 5.91
CA LYS A 186 -11.35 11.66 6.18
C LYS A 186 -12.13 12.96 5.94
N TYR A 187 -12.87 13.08 4.85
CA TYR A 187 -13.68 14.26 4.58
C TYR A 187 -14.82 14.41 5.59
N LEU A 188 -15.54 13.33 5.90
CA LEU A 188 -16.63 13.37 6.91
C LEU A 188 -16.10 13.76 8.29
N ALA A 189 -14.98 13.22 8.72
CA ALA A 189 -14.34 13.59 9.99
C ALA A 189 -13.94 15.07 10.04
N ARG A 190 -13.52 15.66 8.90
CA ARG A 190 -13.18 17.07 8.80
C ARG A 190 -14.39 17.99 8.92
N PHE A 191 -15.53 17.60 8.38
CA PHE A 191 -16.76 18.39 8.43
C PHE A 191 -17.45 18.36 9.80
N ASN A 192 -17.16 17.36 10.63
CA ASN A 192 -17.74 17.21 11.98
C ASN A 192 -16.88 17.85 13.10
N LYS A 193 -15.81 18.55 12.76
CA LYS A 193 -14.98 19.36 13.65
C LYS A 193 -15.40 20.81 13.60
#